data_15dd2f887f7e2ae3728e002d4ceb7fcd
#
_entry.id   15dd2f887f7e2ae3728e002d4ceb7fcd
#
_cell.length_a   1.000
_cell.length_b   1.000
_cell.length_c   1.000
_cell.angle_alpha   90.00
_cell.angle_beta   90.00
_cell.angle_gamma   90.00
#
_symmetry.space_group_name_H-M   'P 1'
#
loop_
_entity.id
_entity.type
_entity.pdbx_description
1 polymer ?
#
loop_
_entity_poly.entity_id
_entity_poly.type
_entity_poly.pdbx_seq_one_letter_code
_entity_poly.pdbx_strand_id
1 'polypeptide(L)'
;LVNNLSSPMAPEMTVQIPSEIKPADGRFGCGPSKVRPEALAALAERSDLMGTSHRQAPVRDLVREVRTGLAELFSLPDGYEIALGNGGTTAFWEAATAWLVRERALHLTYGEFSSKFAKSTAAAPFLQDPIVVEADPGDAPEPTADPAADVITWAHNETSTGVMVDVRRPQGAAESLVLIDATSGAGGLPLDAIQADAYYFAPQKGFAADGGLWLAALSPAAIARIEELDGAGDRWQPAFLSLQTALDNSRKEQTYNTPALATLLLLSDQVRWMLGLGGLAGCVKRTSDSSGRLYGWAERSDFASPFVADPAKRSLVVGTIDFAESVDAAALAKALRANGIVDVEPYRKLGRNQLRIGMFPAIEPDDVEALTACIDWVVENVDGVAS
;
A
#
# COMPACT_ATOMS: atom_id res chain seq x y z
N LEU A 1 -42.61 28.61 27.46
CA LEU A 1 -43.22 27.44 26.82
C LEU A 1 -43.29 27.66 25.32
N VAL A 2 -42.26 27.22 24.60
CA VAL A 2 -42.31 27.07 23.14
C VAL A 2 -41.88 25.63 22.86
N ASN A 3 -42.84 24.78 22.61
CA ASN A 3 -42.64 23.44 22.08
C ASN A 3 -42.13 23.52 20.66
N ASN A 4 -40.81 23.34 20.47
CA ASN A 4 -40.27 22.95 19.16
C ASN A 4 -40.47 21.43 18.98
N LEU A 5 -41.58 21.06 18.43
CA LEU A 5 -41.78 19.73 17.83
C LEU A 5 -40.94 19.73 16.53
N SER A 6 -39.72 19.19 16.63
CA SER A 6 -38.99 18.75 15.43
C SER A 6 -39.83 17.65 14.77
N SER A 7 -40.38 17.93 13.58
CA SER A 7 -40.98 16.90 12.75
C SER A 7 -39.98 15.77 12.58
N PRO A 8 -40.42 14.50 12.70
CA PRO A 8 -39.56 13.37 12.36
C PRO A 8 -39.18 13.52 10.87
N MET A 9 -37.89 13.61 10.58
CA MET A 9 -37.41 13.46 9.20
C MET A 9 -37.97 12.14 8.68
N ALA A 10 -38.69 12.20 7.54
CA ALA A 10 -39.07 11.01 6.83
C ALA A 10 -37.83 10.15 6.60
N PRO A 11 -37.90 8.83 6.74
CA PRO A 11 -36.78 7.98 6.42
C PRO A 11 -36.37 8.26 4.97
N GLU A 12 -35.12 8.72 4.75
CA GLU A 12 -34.54 8.76 3.41
C GLU A 12 -34.72 7.37 2.82
N MET A 13 -35.54 7.26 1.76
CA MET A 13 -35.70 5.98 1.04
C MET A 13 -34.32 5.65 0.46
N THR A 14 -33.60 4.76 1.10
CA THR A 14 -32.31 4.27 0.61
C THR A 14 -32.60 3.46 -0.64
N VAL A 15 -32.24 4.00 -1.79
CA VAL A 15 -32.34 3.28 -3.07
C VAL A 15 -31.56 1.97 -2.93
N GLN A 16 -32.21 0.85 -3.23
CA GLN A 16 -31.64 -0.49 -3.09
C GLN A 16 -31.13 -0.98 -4.44
N ILE A 17 -29.82 -1.14 -4.57
CA ILE A 17 -29.22 -1.83 -5.72
C ILE A 17 -29.68 -3.28 -5.73
N PRO A 18 -30.08 -3.85 -6.90
CA PRO A 18 -30.44 -5.25 -7.01
C PRO A 18 -29.34 -6.18 -6.48
N SER A 19 -29.74 -7.17 -5.69
CA SER A 19 -28.79 -8.07 -5.01
C SER A 19 -27.95 -8.90 -5.97
N GLU A 20 -28.51 -9.21 -7.14
CA GLU A 20 -27.90 -10.04 -8.19
C GLU A 20 -26.71 -9.39 -8.90
N ILE A 21 -26.60 -8.04 -8.84
CA ILE A 21 -25.48 -7.31 -9.44
C ILE A 21 -24.46 -6.85 -8.40
N LYS A 22 -24.73 -7.05 -7.09
CA LYS A 22 -23.81 -6.62 -6.04
C LYS A 22 -22.57 -7.51 -5.96
N PRO A 23 -21.40 -6.94 -5.61
CA PRO A 23 -20.24 -7.75 -5.27
C PRO A 23 -20.55 -8.66 -4.09
N ALA A 24 -19.93 -9.82 -4.05
CA ALA A 24 -20.01 -10.74 -2.91
C ALA A 24 -19.38 -10.12 -1.66
N ASP A 25 -18.36 -9.30 -1.84
CA ASP A 25 -17.73 -8.50 -0.79
C ASP A 25 -17.55 -7.05 -1.26
N GLY A 26 -18.26 -6.12 -0.67
CA GLY A 26 -18.28 -4.70 -1.05
C GLY A 26 -17.13 -3.85 -0.52
N ARG A 27 -16.04 -4.41 0.01
CA ARG A 27 -14.92 -3.66 0.60
C ARG A 27 -13.82 -3.40 -0.42
N PHE A 28 -13.71 -2.14 -0.91
CA PHE A 28 -12.74 -1.71 -1.92
C PHE A 28 -11.73 -0.68 -1.41
N GLY A 29 -11.47 -0.68 -0.08
CA GLY A 29 -10.58 0.30 0.54
C GLY A 29 -9.14 0.23 0.02
N CYS A 30 -8.58 1.40 -0.29
CA CYS A 30 -7.18 1.54 -0.72
C CYS A 30 -6.18 1.59 0.46
N GLY A 31 -6.66 1.29 1.67
CA GLY A 31 -5.83 1.15 2.88
C GLY A 31 -6.42 1.80 4.12
N PRO A 32 -6.71 0.97 5.13
CA PRO A 32 -6.53 -0.50 5.12
C PRO A 32 -7.38 -1.19 4.06
N SER A 33 -6.95 -2.38 3.64
CA SER A 33 -7.64 -3.19 2.63
C SER A 33 -8.49 -4.29 3.28
N LYS A 34 -9.33 -4.93 2.46
CA LYS A 34 -10.13 -6.10 2.86
C LYS A 34 -9.23 -7.18 3.45
N VAL A 35 -9.59 -7.67 4.65
CA VAL A 35 -9.04 -8.91 5.24
C VAL A 35 -9.96 -10.07 4.83
N ARG A 36 -9.37 -11.18 4.39
CA ARG A 36 -10.12 -12.36 3.97
C ARG A 36 -10.84 -13.01 5.17
N PRO A 37 -12.11 -13.42 5.02
CA PRO A 37 -12.84 -14.11 6.10
C PRO A 37 -12.12 -15.36 6.63
N GLU A 38 -11.48 -16.12 5.73
CA GLU A 38 -10.73 -17.34 6.07
C GLU A 38 -9.51 -17.01 6.95
N ALA A 39 -8.84 -15.88 6.71
CA ALA A 39 -7.73 -15.43 7.54
C ALA A 39 -8.18 -15.06 8.96
N LEU A 40 -9.38 -14.47 9.10
CA LEU A 40 -9.98 -14.20 10.42
C LEU A 40 -10.37 -15.49 11.15
N ALA A 41 -10.88 -16.50 10.44
CA ALA A 41 -11.15 -17.82 11.01
C ALA A 41 -9.85 -18.49 11.49
N ALA A 42 -8.80 -18.48 10.66
CA ALA A 42 -7.48 -19.00 11.02
C ALA A 42 -6.86 -18.25 12.24
N LEU A 43 -7.06 -16.93 12.34
CA LEU A 43 -6.65 -16.17 13.52
C LEU A 43 -7.37 -16.65 14.78
N ALA A 44 -8.68 -16.89 14.71
CA ALA A 44 -9.47 -17.38 15.85
C ALA A 44 -9.00 -18.77 16.32
N GLU A 45 -8.63 -19.65 15.40
CA GLU A 45 -8.06 -20.97 15.69
C GLU A 45 -6.69 -20.91 16.38
N ARG A 46 -5.94 -19.82 16.20
CA ARG A 46 -4.63 -19.57 16.80
C ARG A 46 -4.70 -18.60 18.00
N SER A 47 -5.87 -18.47 18.62
CA SER A 47 -6.08 -17.54 19.76
C SER A 47 -5.22 -17.87 20.98
N ASP A 48 -4.74 -19.09 21.12
CA ASP A 48 -3.80 -19.55 22.16
C ASP A 48 -2.44 -18.82 22.12
N LEU A 49 -2.05 -18.29 20.96
CA LEU A 49 -0.84 -17.49 20.82
C LEU A 49 -1.00 -16.06 21.37
N MET A 50 -2.23 -15.56 21.47
CA MET A 50 -2.47 -14.21 21.97
C MET A 50 -2.07 -14.07 23.44
N GLY A 51 -1.25 -13.04 23.74
CA GLY A 51 -0.71 -12.83 25.09
C GLY A 51 0.54 -13.65 25.42
N THR A 52 1.04 -14.48 24.49
CA THR A 52 2.31 -15.17 24.69
C THR A 52 3.51 -14.26 24.44
N SER A 53 4.63 -14.57 25.07
CA SER A 53 5.86 -13.77 24.88
C SER A 53 6.40 -13.94 23.48
N HIS A 54 6.67 -12.83 22.81
CA HIS A 54 7.28 -12.81 21.46
C HIS A 54 8.73 -13.36 21.41
N ARG A 55 9.31 -13.67 22.57
CA ARG A 55 10.62 -14.31 22.69
C ARG A 55 10.55 -15.84 22.79
N GLN A 56 9.34 -16.39 22.91
CA GLN A 56 9.11 -17.82 22.97
C GLN A 56 8.98 -18.45 21.57
N ALA A 57 9.26 -19.75 21.48
CA ALA A 57 9.30 -20.48 20.21
C ALA A 57 8.04 -20.29 19.35
N PRO A 58 6.80 -20.38 19.85
CA PRO A 58 5.62 -20.27 18.98
C PRO A 58 5.53 -18.94 18.22
N VAL A 59 5.92 -17.84 18.84
CA VAL A 59 5.89 -16.52 18.19
C VAL A 59 7.13 -16.33 17.30
N ARG A 60 8.28 -16.83 17.71
CA ARG A 60 9.49 -16.85 16.87
C ARG A 60 9.28 -17.65 15.59
N ASP A 61 8.63 -18.81 15.69
CA ASP A 61 8.31 -19.64 14.54
C ASP A 61 7.38 -18.92 13.56
N LEU A 62 6.39 -18.17 14.08
CA LEU A 62 5.51 -17.33 13.27
C LEU A 62 6.30 -16.21 12.54
N VAL A 63 7.23 -15.54 13.22
CA VAL A 63 8.09 -14.54 12.57
C VAL A 63 8.97 -15.17 11.49
N ARG A 64 9.50 -16.37 11.75
CA ARG A 64 10.26 -17.14 10.75
C ARG A 64 9.41 -17.48 9.55
N GLU A 65 8.19 -17.99 9.75
CA GLU A 65 7.22 -18.25 8.67
C GLU A 65 7.03 -17.02 7.77
N VAL A 66 6.75 -15.87 8.37
CA VAL A 66 6.55 -14.60 7.63
C VAL A 66 7.81 -14.23 6.84
N ARG A 67 9.00 -14.24 7.48
CA ARG A 67 10.26 -13.89 6.83
C ARG A 67 10.60 -14.82 5.66
N THR A 68 10.49 -16.11 5.88
CA THR A 68 10.77 -17.14 4.86
C THR A 68 9.77 -17.07 3.72
N GLY A 69 8.47 -16.95 4.04
CA GLY A 69 7.42 -16.87 3.03
C GLY A 69 7.52 -15.59 2.18
N LEU A 70 7.90 -14.45 2.76
CA LEU A 70 8.15 -13.22 2.01
C LEU A 70 9.40 -13.31 1.13
N ALA A 71 10.47 -13.95 1.61
CA ALA A 71 11.67 -14.17 0.81
C ALA A 71 11.35 -15.06 -0.42
N GLU A 72 10.55 -16.09 -0.24
CA GLU A 72 10.05 -16.94 -1.33
C GLU A 72 9.14 -16.16 -2.27
N LEU A 73 8.14 -15.42 -1.74
CA LEU A 73 7.18 -14.66 -2.52
C LEU A 73 7.85 -13.65 -3.46
N PHE A 74 8.87 -12.96 -2.95
CA PHE A 74 9.63 -11.96 -3.72
C PHE A 74 10.81 -12.54 -4.47
N SER A 75 11.04 -13.86 -4.39
CA SER A 75 12.20 -14.53 -5.00
C SER A 75 13.51 -13.81 -4.68
N LEU A 76 13.72 -13.50 -3.40
CA LEU A 76 14.86 -12.68 -2.97
C LEU A 76 16.18 -13.34 -3.34
N PRO A 77 17.15 -12.60 -3.91
CA PRO A 77 18.49 -13.09 -4.17
C PRO A 77 19.24 -13.45 -2.88
N ASP A 78 20.30 -14.24 -3.01
CA ASP A 78 21.18 -14.59 -1.90
C ASP A 78 21.74 -13.33 -1.23
N GLY A 79 21.78 -13.33 0.10
CA GLY A 79 22.27 -12.23 0.92
C GLY A 79 21.22 -11.15 1.24
N TYR A 80 20.04 -11.18 0.62
CA TYR A 80 18.94 -10.33 1.05
C TYR A 80 18.32 -10.84 2.36
N GLU A 81 17.89 -9.91 3.20
CA GLU A 81 17.23 -10.24 4.46
C GLU A 81 15.89 -9.53 4.59
N ILE A 82 14.89 -10.23 5.13
CA ILE A 82 13.63 -9.58 5.57
C ILE A 82 13.81 -9.09 6.99
N ALA A 83 13.75 -7.78 7.17
CA ALA A 83 13.64 -7.13 8.48
C ALA A 83 12.20 -6.70 8.74
N LEU A 84 11.80 -6.67 10.01
CA LEU A 84 10.50 -6.16 10.43
C LEU A 84 10.62 -5.38 11.75
N GLY A 85 9.71 -4.41 11.90
CA GLY A 85 9.64 -3.59 13.10
C GLY A 85 8.22 -3.10 13.40
N ASN A 86 8.07 -2.54 14.60
CA ASN A 86 6.81 -1.98 15.06
C ASN A 86 6.52 -0.64 14.36
N GLY A 87 5.26 -0.36 14.08
CA GLY A 87 4.80 0.84 13.42
C GLY A 87 4.27 0.57 12.01
N GLY A 88 4.36 1.53 11.12
CA GLY A 88 4.02 1.41 9.71
C GLY A 88 5.13 2.01 8.86
N THR A 89 4.93 2.14 7.55
CA THR A 89 5.96 2.67 6.64
C THR A 89 6.39 4.11 6.95
N THR A 90 5.56 4.91 7.62
CA THR A 90 5.98 6.22 8.13
C THR A 90 7.14 6.07 9.13
N ALA A 91 7.11 5.07 10.02
CA ALA A 91 8.24 4.79 10.91
C ALA A 91 9.47 4.32 10.12
N PHE A 92 9.28 3.58 9.03
CA PHE A 92 10.39 3.18 8.15
C PHE A 92 11.02 4.38 7.44
N TRP A 93 10.26 5.38 6.99
CA TRP A 93 10.84 6.60 6.40
C TRP A 93 11.79 7.31 7.35
N GLU A 94 11.38 7.49 8.62
CA GLU A 94 12.23 8.09 9.65
C GLU A 94 13.48 7.24 9.92
N ALA A 95 13.31 5.92 9.99
CA ALA A 95 14.42 4.99 10.15
C ALA A 95 15.37 5.04 8.94
N ALA A 96 14.86 4.98 7.71
CA ALA A 96 15.64 5.04 6.48
C ALA A 96 16.41 6.37 6.36
N THR A 97 15.80 7.48 6.75
CA THR A 97 16.45 8.80 6.81
C THR A 97 17.73 8.77 7.66
N ALA A 98 17.70 8.06 8.79
CA ALA A 98 18.85 8.04 9.72
C ALA A 98 19.85 6.90 9.47
N TRP A 99 19.45 5.78 8.84
CA TRP A 99 20.30 4.59 8.68
C TRP A 99 20.60 4.21 7.22
N LEU A 100 19.92 4.80 6.22
CA LEU A 100 20.17 4.48 4.80
C LEU A 100 20.66 5.68 4.00
N VAL A 101 20.26 6.92 4.35
CA VAL A 101 20.77 8.12 3.69
C VAL A 101 22.06 8.58 4.37
N ARG A 102 23.16 8.62 3.61
CA ARG A 102 24.46 9.08 4.14
C ARG A 102 24.52 10.60 4.16
N GLU A 103 24.29 11.23 3.04
CA GLU A 103 24.38 12.68 2.86
C GLU A 103 23.15 13.29 2.20
N ARG A 104 22.67 12.71 1.09
CA ARG A 104 21.60 13.29 0.30
C ARG A 104 20.78 12.22 -0.42
N ALA A 105 19.44 12.35 -0.37
CA ALA A 105 18.54 11.54 -1.15
C ALA A 105 18.02 12.28 -2.39
N LEU A 106 17.77 11.54 -3.47
CA LEU A 106 16.95 11.95 -4.60
C LEU A 106 15.58 11.29 -4.48
N HIS A 107 14.52 12.10 -4.47
CA HIS A 107 13.15 11.64 -4.41
C HIS A 107 12.42 11.92 -5.72
N LEU A 108 11.73 10.90 -6.27
CA LEU A 108 10.70 11.11 -7.26
C LEU A 108 9.37 11.31 -6.53
N THR A 109 8.70 12.44 -6.77
CA THR A 109 7.43 12.79 -6.11
C THR A 109 6.33 12.98 -7.14
N TYR A 110 5.19 12.32 -6.92
CA TYR A 110 4.04 12.34 -7.83
C TYR A 110 2.71 12.09 -7.09
N GLY A 111 2.71 12.45 -5.80
CA GLY A 111 1.53 12.41 -4.95
C GLY A 111 1.86 12.62 -3.48
N GLU A 112 0.87 12.36 -2.63
CA GLU A 112 0.96 12.65 -1.20
C GLU A 112 2.03 11.80 -0.48
N PHE A 113 2.13 10.50 -0.81
CA PHE A 113 2.98 9.57 -0.05
C PHE A 113 4.44 9.68 -0.45
N SER A 114 4.73 9.77 -1.74
CA SER A 114 6.08 10.03 -2.24
C SER A 114 6.64 11.35 -1.71
N SER A 115 5.81 12.41 -1.64
CA SER A 115 6.21 13.71 -1.07
C SER A 115 6.45 13.68 0.44
N LYS A 116 5.83 12.77 1.19
CA LYS A 116 6.04 12.67 2.65
C LYS A 116 7.44 12.15 2.99
N PHE A 117 7.95 11.16 2.28
CA PHE A 117 9.30 10.71 2.53
C PHE A 117 10.35 11.79 2.18
N ALA A 118 10.15 12.53 1.08
CA ALA A 118 10.99 13.68 0.75
C ALA A 118 11.02 14.74 1.87
N LYS A 119 9.87 14.99 2.51
CA LYS A 119 9.79 15.90 3.67
C LYS A 119 10.52 15.35 4.90
N SER A 120 10.53 14.03 5.11
CA SER A 120 11.26 13.41 6.21
C SER A 120 12.77 13.63 6.06
N THR A 121 13.32 13.40 4.87
CA THR A 121 14.76 13.66 4.61
C THR A 121 15.09 15.15 4.65
N ALA A 122 14.23 16.03 4.14
CA ALA A 122 14.42 17.48 4.21
C ALA A 122 14.40 18.03 5.65
N ALA A 123 13.68 17.39 6.56
CA ALA A 123 13.59 17.79 7.95
C ALA A 123 14.81 17.32 8.79
N ALA A 124 15.62 16.41 8.28
CA ALA A 124 16.75 15.83 9.00
C ALA A 124 17.96 16.81 9.04
N PRO A 125 18.33 17.34 10.21
CA PRO A 125 19.34 18.40 10.31
C PRO A 125 20.77 17.95 10.00
N PHE A 126 20.97 16.64 9.85
CA PHE A 126 22.27 16.03 9.54
C PHE A 126 22.39 15.64 8.05
N LEU A 127 21.35 15.87 7.24
CA LEU A 127 21.37 15.62 5.80
C LEU A 127 21.44 16.95 5.01
N GLN A 128 21.95 16.87 3.80
CA GLN A 128 21.78 17.95 2.81
C GLN A 128 20.35 17.95 2.29
N ASP A 129 19.87 19.12 1.81
CA ASP A 129 18.56 19.21 1.19
C ASP A 129 18.41 18.16 0.08
N PRO A 130 17.29 17.40 0.07
CA PRO A 130 17.07 16.37 -0.94
C PRO A 130 16.94 16.96 -2.35
N ILE A 131 17.32 16.18 -3.34
CA ILE A 131 16.96 16.46 -4.73
C ILE A 131 15.53 15.92 -4.93
N VAL A 132 14.63 16.77 -5.41
CA VAL A 132 13.24 16.38 -5.68
C VAL A 132 12.96 16.53 -7.17
N VAL A 133 12.55 15.43 -7.81
CA VAL A 133 12.05 15.42 -9.19
C VAL A 133 10.56 15.16 -9.12
N GLU A 134 9.76 16.14 -9.52
CA GLU A 134 8.32 16.15 -9.32
C GLU A 134 7.56 16.00 -10.64
N ALA A 135 6.44 15.29 -10.60
CA ALA A 135 5.43 15.29 -11.66
C ALA A 135 4.05 15.63 -11.08
N ASP A 136 3.17 16.11 -11.95
CA ASP A 136 1.78 16.40 -11.62
C ASP A 136 1.02 15.13 -11.18
N PRO A 137 0.00 15.25 -10.33
CA PRO A 137 -0.86 14.12 -9.96
C PRO A 137 -1.47 13.44 -11.19
N GLY A 138 -1.32 12.13 -11.30
CA GLY A 138 -1.75 11.32 -12.45
C GLY A 138 -0.64 11.01 -13.44
N ASP A 139 0.55 11.54 -13.20
CA ASP A 139 1.78 11.21 -13.93
C ASP A 139 2.92 10.88 -12.94
N ALA A 140 4.08 10.46 -13.41
CA ALA A 140 5.29 10.22 -12.63
C ALA A 140 6.55 10.54 -13.43
N PRO A 141 7.63 11.04 -12.77
CA PRO A 141 8.92 11.16 -13.41
C PRO A 141 9.53 9.79 -13.71
N GLU A 142 10.35 9.70 -14.74
CA GLU A 142 11.19 8.52 -14.97
C GLU A 142 12.28 8.41 -13.90
N PRO A 143 12.53 7.20 -13.36
CA PRO A 143 13.63 7.00 -12.41
C PRO A 143 14.98 7.37 -13.02
N THR A 144 15.65 8.34 -12.41
CA THR A 144 16.95 8.85 -12.84
C THR A 144 17.95 8.83 -11.70
N ALA A 145 19.25 8.78 -12.03
CA ALA A 145 20.33 8.91 -11.07
C ALA A 145 20.92 10.33 -11.09
N ASP A 146 21.35 10.79 -9.93
CA ASP A 146 22.16 12.01 -9.78
C ASP A 146 23.40 11.66 -8.95
N PRO A 147 24.62 11.96 -9.41
CA PRO A 147 25.86 11.63 -8.70
C PRO A 147 25.99 12.34 -7.34
N ALA A 148 25.19 13.38 -7.07
CA ALA A 148 25.15 14.07 -5.80
C ALA A 148 24.23 13.38 -4.76
N ALA A 149 23.52 12.30 -5.14
CA ALA A 149 22.62 11.56 -4.27
C ALA A 149 23.17 10.16 -3.99
N ASP A 150 23.28 9.79 -2.71
CA ASP A 150 23.67 8.45 -2.28
C ASP A 150 22.47 7.50 -2.09
N VAL A 151 21.26 8.04 -2.19
CA VAL A 151 20.00 7.31 -2.19
C VAL A 151 19.08 7.84 -3.29
N ILE A 152 18.43 6.94 -4.02
CA ILE A 152 17.37 7.25 -4.97
C ILE A 152 16.11 6.53 -4.50
N THR A 153 14.97 7.23 -4.42
CA THR A 153 13.76 6.62 -3.89
C THR A 153 12.50 7.10 -4.60
N TRP A 154 11.53 6.18 -4.73
CA TRP A 154 10.18 6.46 -5.23
C TRP A 154 9.17 5.47 -4.68
N ALA A 155 7.88 5.77 -4.87
CA ALA A 155 6.81 4.85 -4.56
C ALA A 155 6.57 3.88 -5.72
N HIS A 156 6.56 2.57 -5.46
CA HIS A 156 6.15 1.58 -6.46
C HIS A 156 4.69 1.81 -6.92
N ASN A 157 3.85 2.22 -5.97
CA ASN A 157 2.48 2.66 -6.20
C ASN A 157 2.16 3.89 -5.35
N GLU A 158 1.74 4.98 -5.98
CA GLU A 158 1.25 6.17 -5.29
C GLU A 158 -0.26 6.05 -5.04
N THR A 159 -0.62 5.68 -3.82
CA THR A 159 -2.02 5.40 -3.45
C THR A 159 -2.96 6.59 -3.61
N SER A 160 -2.44 7.82 -3.53
CA SER A 160 -3.26 9.04 -3.64
C SER A 160 -3.74 9.32 -5.06
N THR A 161 -2.99 8.86 -6.07
CA THR A 161 -3.23 9.17 -7.48
C THR A 161 -3.49 7.95 -8.36
N GLY A 162 -3.17 6.74 -7.89
CA GLY A 162 -3.30 5.52 -8.68
C GLY A 162 -2.20 5.37 -9.75
N VAL A 163 -1.07 6.04 -9.56
CA VAL A 163 0.10 5.92 -10.45
C VAL A 163 1.03 4.83 -9.93
N MET A 164 1.48 3.93 -10.79
CA MET A 164 2.58 3.00 -10.51
C MET A 164 3.83 3.37 -11.31
N VAL A 165 5.00 3.09 -10.74
CA VAL A 165 6.31 3.23 -11.39
C VAL A 165 7.09 1.95 -11.21
N ASP A 166 7.58 1.40 -12.30
CA ASP A 166 8.35 0.15 -12.28
C ASP A 166 9.57 0.23 -11.36
N VAL A 167 9.86 -0.89 -10.69
CA VAL A 167 11.07 -1.03 -9.88
C VAL A 167 12.21 -1.44 -10.81
N ARG A 168 12.95 -0.44 -11.27
CA ARG A 168 14.11 -0.61 -12.13
C ARG A 168 15.22 0.34 -11.70
N ARG A 169 16.38 -0.20 -11.36
CA ARG A 169 17.55 0.60 -10.98
C ARG A 169 17.94 1.54 -12.12
N PRO A 170 18.00 2.85 -11.89
CA PRO A 170 18.40 3.81 -12.93
C PRO A 170 19.84 3.59 -13.41
N GLN A 171 20.07 3.87 -14.67
CA GLN A 171 21.44 3.88 -15.21
C GLN A 171 22.26 4.96 -14.48
N GLY A 172 23.47 4.62 -14.04
CA GLY A 172 24.32 5.52 -13.27
C GLY A 172 24.11 5.46 -11.74
N ALA A 173 23.18 4.64 -11.24
CA ALA A 173 22.91 4.47 -9.80
C ALA A 173 23.80 3.39 -9.13
N ALA A 174 24.98 3.09 -9.67
CA ALA A 174 25.83 2.02 -9.13
C ALA A 174 26.30 2.26 -7.69
N GLU A 175 26.55 3.52 -7.33
CA GLU A 175 27.04 3.93 -6.01
C GLU A 175 25.90 4.37 -5.06
N SER A 176 24.67 4.47 -5.57
CA SER A 176 23.50 4.89 -4.80
C SER A 176 22.66 3.69 -4.39
N LEU A 177 22.08 3.73 -3.19
CA LEU A 177 21.05 2.78 -2.79
C LEU A 177 19.72 3.15 -3.48
N VAL A 178 18.98 2.14 -3.91
CA VAL A 178 17.61 2.28 -4.45
C VAL A 178 16.61 1.82 -3.39
N LEU A 179 15.83 2.76 -2.86
CA LEU A 179 14.81 2.51 -1.85
C LEU A 179 13.43 2.65 -2.45
N ILE A 180 12.61 1.62 -2.33
CA ILE A 180 11.28 1.57 -2.93
C ILE A 180 10.21 1.55 -1.85
N ASP A 181 9.39 2.59 -1.82
CA ASP A 181 8.16 2.58 -1.05
C ASP A 181 7.12 1.69 -1.74
N ALA A 182 7.03 0.48 -1.26
CA ALA A 182 6.08 -0.50 -1.76
C ALA A 182 4.85 -0.64 -0.87
N THR A 183 4.55 0.36 -0.04
CA THR A 183 3.45 0.31 0.94
C THR A 183 2.17 -0.24 0.34
N SER A 184 1.78 0.20 -0.83
CA SER A 184 0.59 -0.28 -1.53
C SER A 184 0.88 -1.10 -2.78
N GLY A 185 2.14 -1.21 -3.22
CA GLY A 185 2.54 -2.00 -4.39
C GLY A 185 2.89 -3.45 -4.04
N ALA A 186 3.45 -3.68 -2.84
CA ALA A 186 3.95 -4.98 -2.45
C ALA A 186 2.88 -6.06 -2.47
N GLY A 187 3.21 -7.19 -3.06
CA GLY A 187 2.34 -8.35 -3.19
C GLY A 187 1.31 -8.26 -4.32
N GLY A 188 1.14 -7.09 -4.96
CA GLY A 188 0.17 -6.91 -6.04
C GLY A 188 0.75 -6.37 -7.35
N LEU A 189 1.99 -5.88 -7.34
CA LEU A 189 2.70 -5.39 -8.53
C LEU A 189 3.92 -6.28 -8.86
N PRO A 190 4.36 -6.31 -10.12
CA PRO A 190 5.56 -7.03 -10.53
C PRO A 190 6.80 -6.51 -9.79
N LEU A 191 7.70 -7.40 -9.42
CA LEU A 191 8.96 -7.04 -8.77
C LEU A 191 10.10 -7.93 -9.29
N ASP A 192 11.19 -7.29 -9.68
CA ASP A 192 12.52 -7.89 -9.73
C ASP A 192 13.32 -7.35 -8.53
N ALA A 193 13.46 -8.15 -7.48
CA ALA A 193 14.01 -7.71 -6.20
C ALA A 193 15.45 -7.19 -6.28
N ILE A 194 16.26 -7.65 -7.26
CA ILE A 194 17.64 -7.20 -7.45
C ILE A 194 17.76 -5.71 -7.83
N GLN A 195 16.66 -5.12 -8.30
CA GLN A 195 16.62 -3.70 -8.71
C GLN A 195 16.52 -2.73 -7.52
N ALA A 196 16.21 -3.24 -6.31
CA ALA A 196 16.02 -2.43 -5.10
C ALA A 196 16.98 -2.87 -3.99
N ASP A 197 17.52 -1.90 -3.24
CA ASP A 197 18.32 -2.18 -2.04
C ASP A 197 17.46 -2.25 -0.78
N ALA A 198 16.39 -1.48 -0.72
CA ALA A 198 15.34 -1.61 0.28
C ALA A 198 13.97 -1.56 -0.39
N TYR A 199 13.22 -2.65 -0.30
CA TYR A 199 11.82 -2.73 -0.74
C TYR A 199 10.96 -2.90 0.49
N TYR A 200 10.26 -1.81 0.91
CA TYR A 200 9.59 -1.78 2.20
C TYR A 200 8.10 -1.52 2.07
N PHE A 201 7.33 -2.09 2.99
CA PHE A 201 5.88 -2.04 2.97
C PHE A 201 5.27 -2.26 4.36
N ALA A 202 3.94 -2.16 4.42
CA ALA A 202 3.16 -2.46 5.61
C ALA A 202 2.00 -3.41 5.26
N PRO A 203 1.58 -4.28 6.20
CA PRO A 203 0.71 -5.42 5.87
C PRO A 203 -0.74 -5.09 5.57
N GLN A 204 -1.24 -3.90 5.94
CA GLN A 204 -2.65 -3.51 5.79
C GLN A 204 -3.08 -3.14 4.37
N LYS A 205 -2.28 -3.43 3.36
CA LYS A 205 -2.53 -3.16 1.93
C LYS A 205 -2.61 -4.49 1.17
N GLY A 206 -1.68 -4.75 0.24
CA GLY A 206 -1.66 -5.97 -0.56
C GLY A 206 -1.64 -7.27 0.23
N PHE A 207 -1.14 -7.24 1.45
CA PHE A 207 -1.11 -8.41 2.34
C PHE A 207 -2.38 -8.60 3.18
N ALA A 208 -3.41 -7.81 3.00
CA ALA A 208 -4.74 -8.03 3.57
C ALA A 208 -4.72 -8.42 5.07
N ALA A 209 -3.79 -7.84 5.83
CA ALA A 209 -3.68 -7.96 7.27
C ALA A 209 -3.97 -6.59 7.92
N ASP A 210 -3.86 -6.49 9.24
CA ASP A 210 -4.03 -5.22 9.93
C ASP A 210 -2.69 -4.46 9.99
N GLY A 211 -2.73 -3.19 10.44
CA GLY A 211 -1.55 -2.35 10.60
C GLY A 211 -0.68 -2.70 11.81
N GLY A 212 0.31 -1.85 12.09
CA GLY A 212 1.15 -1.95 13.29
C GLY A 212 2.55 -2.51 13.07
N LEU A 213 2.88 -2.88 11.84
CA LEU A 213 4.20 -3.35 11.44
C LEU A 213 4.67 -2.64 10.16
N TRP A 214 5.97 -2.56 10.00
CA TRP A 214 6.63 -2.39 8.71
C TRP A 214 7.52 -3.62 8.45
N LEU A 215 7.72 -3.93 7.16
CA LEU A 215 8.61 -4.98 6.68
C LEU A 215 9.47 -4.41 5.56
N ALA A 216 10.70 -4.90 5.45
CA ALA A 216 11.63 -4.50 4.39
C ALA A 216 12.46 -5.68 3.93
N ALA A 217 12.56 -5.88 2.62
CA ALA A 217 13.61 -6.69 2.00
C ALA A 217 14.84 -5.79 1.80
N LEU A 218 15.95 -6.13 2.42
CA LEU A 218 17.18 -5.36 2.43
C LEU A 218 18.27 -6.12 1.68
N SER A 219 18.92 -5.46 0.72
CA SER A 219 20.08 -5.99 0.00
C SER A 219 21.33 -6.03 0.88
N PRO A 220 22.36 -6.78 0.51
CA PRO A 220 23.67 -6.71 1.18
C PRO A 220 24.23 -5.28 1.24
N ALA A 221 23.99 -4.45 0.21
CA ALA A 221 24.45 -3.07 0.19
C ALA A 221 23.69 -2.19 1.21
N ALA A 222 22.37 -2.39 1.33
CA ALA A 222 21.57 -1.70 2.35
C ALA A 222 21.97 -2.13 3.77
N ILE A 223 22.23 -3.42 3.98
CA ILE A 223 22.69 -3.95 5.28
C ILE A 223 24.06 -3.32 5.64
N ALA A 224 25.01 -3.31 4.72
CA ALA A 224 26.32 -2.68 4.95
C ALA A 224 26.19 -1.18 5.27
N ARG A 225 25.25 -0.46 4.61
CA ARG A 225 24.97 0.95 4.91
C ARG A 225 24.38 1.14 6.30
N ILE A 226 23.48 0.26 6.74
CA ILE A 226 22.93 0.28 8.10
C ILE A 226 24.05 0.10 9.13
N GLU A 227 24.94 -0.87 8.93
CA GLU A 227 26.07 -1.15 9.82
C GLU A 227 27.08 0.03 9.82
N GLU A 228 27.35 0.66 8.67
CA GLU A 228 28.20 1.83 8.54
C GLU A 228 27.67 3.03 9.34
N LEU A 229 26.36 3.29 9.24
CA LEU A 229 25.76 4.47 9.85
C LEU A 229 25.34 4.25 11.31
N ASP A 230 25.25 2.99 11.76
CA ASP A 230 24.90 2.70 13.14
C ASP A 230 25.98 3.18 14.09
N GLY A 231 25.65 4.10 14.99
CA GLY A 231 26.60 4.68 15.92
C GLY A 231 27.65 5.60 15.29
N ALA A 232 27.44 6.11 14.08
CA ALA A 232 28.36 7.02 13.39
C ALA A 232 28.67 8.30 14.20
N GLY A 233 27.78 8.69 15.13
CA GLY A 233 27.97 9.79 16.08
C GLY A 233 27.79 11.20 15.50
N ASP A 234 27.56 11.31 14.19
CA ASP A 234 27.35 12.57 13.46
C ASP A 234 25.88 12.97 13.37
N ARG A 235 24.96 12.09 13.83
CA ARG A 235 23.50 12.24 13.70
C ARG A 235 22.76 11.68 14.89
N TRP A 236 21.57 12.24 15.16
CA TRP A 236 20.68 11.69 16.15
C TRP A 236 19.95 10.46 15.60
N GLN A 237 20.09 9.35 16.31
CA GLN A 237 19.49 8.06 15.94
C GLN A 237 18.63 7.54 17.10
N PRO A 238 17.29 7.65 17.01
CA PRO A 238 16.40 7.19 18.06
C PRO A 238 16.40 5.66 18.14
N ALA A 239 16.70 5.10 19.31
CA ALA A 239 16.85 3.66 19.52
C ALA A 239 15.65 2.82 19.05
N PHE A 240 14.42 3.36 19.15
CA PHE A 240 13.21 2.66 18.69
C PHE A 240 13.17 2.48 17.17
N LEU A 241 13.74 3.40 16.41
CA LEU A 241 13.77 3.38 14.95
C LEU A 241 15.05 2.75 14.37
N SER A 242 15.94 2.23 15.21
CA SER A 242 17.21 1.66 14.76
C SER A 242 17.00 0.48 13.81
N LEU A 243 17.41 0.65 12.54
CA LEU A 243 17.38 -0.42 11.54
C LEU A 243 18.37 -1.53 11.91
N GLN A 244 19.51 -1.21 12.55
CA GLN A 244 20.43 -2.21 13.08
C GLN A 244 19.76 -3.07 14.14
N THR A 245 19.09 -2.45 15.12
CA THR A 245 18.35 -3.17 16.16
C THR A 245 17.23 -4.03 15.55
N ALA A 246 16.51 -3.50 14.56
CA ALA A 246 15.45 -4.24 13.87
C ALA A 246 16.01 -5.46 13.11
N LEU A 247 17.13 -5.30 12.41
CA LEU A 247 17.81 -6.37 11.69
C LEU A 247 18.31 -7.46 12.63
N ASP A 248 19.00 -7.07 13.73
CA ASP A 248 19.50 -8.01 14.72
C ASP A 248 18.40 -8.81 15.43
N ASN A 249 17.25 -8.18 15.68
CA ASN A 249 16.10 -8.87 16.22
C ASN A 249 15.45 -9.79 15.19
N SER A 250 15.33 -9.35 13.93
CA SER A 250 14.79 -10.15 12.83
C SER A 250 15.62 -11.42 12.60
N ARG A 251 16.95 -11.32 12.67
CA ARG A 251 17.87 -12.49 12.61
C ARG A 251 17.64 -13.50 13.74
N LYS A 252 17.08 -13.04 14.88
CA LYS A 252 16.67 -13.89 16.02
C LYS A 252 15.21 -14.31 15.96
N GLU A 253 14.52 -14.06 14.84
CA GLU A 253 13.09 -14.29 14.67
C GLU A 253 12.23 -13.51 15.70
N GLN A 254 12.56 -12.23 15.91
CA GLN A 254 11.93 -11.36 16.91
C GLN A 254 11.77 -9.96 16.36
N THR A 255 11.02 -9.14 17.10
CA THR A 255 10.99 -7.68 16.98
C THR A 255 11.58 -7.04 18.24
N TYR A 256 12.01 -5.79 18.17
CA TYR A 256 12.58 -5.07 19.31
C TYR A 256 11.58 -4.99 20.48
N ASN A 257 10.36 -4.55 20.21
CA ASN A 257 9.24 -4.58 21.16
C ASN A 257 8.25 -5.69 20.73
N THR A 258 7.29 -6.01 21.62
CA THR A 258 6.20 -6.94 21.30
C THR A 258 5.51 -6.53 20.01
N PRO A 259 5.44 -7.39 18.99
CA PRO A 259 4.78 -7.08 17.73
C PRO A 259 3.26 -7.12 17.86
N ALA A 260 2.57 -6.55 16.88
CA ALA A 260 1.14 -6.75 16.67
C ALA A 260 0.90 -8.21 16.24
N LEU A 261 0.70 -9.11 17.22
CA LEU A 261 0.67 -10.56 17.00
C LEU A 261 -0.49 -10.99 16.11
N ALA A 262 -1.67 -10.37 16.27
CA ALA A 262 -2.80 -10.62 15.37
C ALA A 262 -2.45 -10.28 13.91
N THR A 263 -1.78 -9.15 13.70
CA THR A 263 -1.29 -8.76 12.37
C THR A 263 -0.30 -9.77 11.80
N LEU A 264 0.63 -10.29 12.62
CA LEU A 264 1.58 -11.33 12.18
C LEU A 264 0.86 -12.63 11.78
N LEU A 265 -0.17 -13.04 12.52
CA LEU A 265 -0.97 -14.22 12.20
C LEU A 265 -1.72 -14.04 10.87
N LEU A 266 -2.38 -12.90 10.69
CA LEU A 266 -3.06 -12.57 9.43
C LEU A 266 -2.07 -12.49 8.25
N LEU A 267 -0.90 -11.90 8.47
CA LEU A 267 0.14 -11.78 7.46
C LEU A 267 0.71 -13.15 7.07
N SER A 268 0.98 -14.02 8.04
CA SER A 268 1.46 -15.39 7.76
C SER A 268 0.44 -16.18 6.94
N ASP A 269 -0.85 -16.10 7.29
CA ASP A 269 -1.92 -16.74 6.53
C ASP A 269 -2.02 -16.18 5.11
N GLN A 270 -1.96 -14.86 4.97
CA GLN A 270 -2.01 -14.19 3.67
C GLN A 270 -0.82 -14.57 2.77
N VAL A 271 0.40 -14.57 3.31
CA VAL A 271 1.60 -14.96 2.55
C VAL A 271 1.48 -16.41 2.06
N ARG A 272 1.01 -17.31 2.92
CA ARG A 272 0.79 -18.72 2.55
C ARG A 272 -0.26 -18.85 1.43
N TRP A 273 -1.35 -18.09 1.53
CA TRP A 273 -2.38 -18.04 0.49
C TRP A 273 -1.81 -17.49 -0.84
N MET A 274 -1.01 -16.42 -0.81
CA MET A 274 -0.38 -15.83 -2.00
C MET A 274 0.59 -16.81 -2.67
N LEU A 275 1.38 -17.55 -1.90
CA LEU A 275 2.24 -18.62 -2.41
C LEU A 275 1.41 -19.73 -3.08
N GLY A 276 0.27 -20.09 -2.48
CA GLY A 276 -0.69 -21.04 -3.05
C GLY A 276 -1.34 -20.59 -4.36
N LEU A 277 -1.41 -19.29 -4.64
CA LEU A 277 -1.87 -18.74 -5.92
C LEU A 277 -0.84 -18.85 -7.05
N GLY A 278 0.37 -19.33 -6.76
CA GLY A 278 1.51 -19.31 -7.67
C GLY A 278 2.48 -18.17 -7.41
N GLY A 279 2.55 -17.72 -6.15
CA GLY A 279 3.46 -16.67 -5.69
C GLY A 279 3.10 -15.27 -6.23
N LEU A 280 4.09 -14.39 -6.32
CA LEU A 280 3.87 -13.02 -6.77
C LEU A 280 3.27 -12.96 -8.18
N ALA A 281 3.69 -13.84 -9.09
CA ALA A 281 3.15 -13.89 -10.46
C ALA A 281 1.63 -14.19 -10.46
N GLY A 282 1.17 -15.10 -9.60
CA GLY A 282 -0.25 -15.40 -9.42
C GLY A 282 -1.03 -14.20 -8.86
N CYS A 283 -0.47 -13.49 -7.89
CA CYS A 283 -1.05 -12.27 -7.34
C CYS A 283 -1.16 -11.16 -8.39
N VAL A 284 -0.09 -10.93 -9.16
CA VAL A 284 -0.06 -9.93 -10.24
C VAL A 284 -1.08 -10.27 -11.33
N LYS A 285 -1.25 -11.55 -11.66
CA LYS A 285 -2.30 -11.96 -12.61
C LYS A 285 -3.70 -11.56 -12.12
N ARG A 286 -3.99 -11.72 -10.82
CA ARG A 286 -5.29 -11.31 -10.24
C ARG A 286 -5.48 -9.80 -10.29
N THR A 287 -4.47 -9.03 -9.86
CA THR A 287 -4.56 -7.57 -9.85
C THR A 287 -4.63 -7.00 -11.27
N SER A 288 -3.96 -7.63 -12.24
CA SER A 288 -4.08 -7.28 -13.67
C SER A 288 -5.47 -7.57 -14.23
N ASP A 289 -6.12 -8.68 -13.82
CA ASP A 289 -7.51 -8.98 -14.21
C ASP A 289 -8.45 -7.93 -13.62
N SER A 290 -8.37 -7.66 -12.31
CA SER A 290 -9.18 -6.63 -11.65
C SER A 290 -9.03 -5.25 -12.28
N SER A 291 -7.79 -4.81 -12.51
CA SER A 291 -7.50 -3.50 -13.10
C SER A 291 -7.93 -3.42 -14.57
N GLY A 292 -7.76 -4.51 -15.33
CA GLY A 292 -8.26 -4.61 -16.70
C GLY A 292 -9.77 -4.46 -16.81
N ARG A 293 -10.53 -5.06 -15.88
CA ARG A 293 -12.00 -4.92 -15.81
C ARG A 293 -12.38 -3.48 -15.48
N LEU A 294 -11.79 -2.88 -14.46
CA LEU A 294 -12.10 -1.51 -14.04
C LEU A 294 -11.77 -0.47 -15.12
N TYR A 295 -10.53 -0.49 -15.63
CA TYR A 295 -10.11 0.49 -16.64
C TYR A 295 -10.81 0.25 -17.98
N GLY A 296 -11.02 -1.01 -18.38
CA GLY A 296 -11.77 -1.32 -19.60
C GLY A 296 -13.22 -0.88 -19.54
N TRP A 297 -13.87 -0.93 -18.36
CA TRP A 297 -15.19 -0.34 -18.13
C TRP A 297 -15.13 1.19 -18.29
N ALA A 298 -14.21 1.84 -17.56
CA ALA A 298 -14.11 3.30 -17.58
C ALA A 298 -13.81 3.88 -18.98
N GLU A 299 -13.01 3.19 -19.78
CA GLU A 299 -12.69 3.60 -21.16
C GLU A 299 -13.87 3.45 -22.14
N ARG A 300 -14.86 2.63 -21.81
CA ARG A 300 -16.10 2.48 -22.61
C ARG A 300 -17.27 3.31 -22.09
N SER A 301 -17.13 3.90 -20.89
CA SER A 301 -18.18 4.70 -20.28
C SER A 301 -18.27 6.09 -20.90
N ASP A 302 -19.48 6.62 -21.05
CA ASP A 302 -19.71 7.99 -21.50
C ASP A 302 -19.54 9.03 -20.38
N PHE A 303 -19.48 8.59 -19.11
CA PHE A 303 -19.45 9.44 -17.94
C PHE A 303 -18.27 9.20 -16.99
N ALA A 304 -17.44 8.20 -17.25
CA ALA A 304 -16.28 7.86 -16.43
C ALA A 304 -15.01 7.72 -17.29
N SER A 305 -13.86 8.02 -16.72
CA SER A 305 -12.57 7.85 -17.40
C SER A 305 -11.45 7.58 -16.38
N PRO A 306 -10.41 6.80 -16.75
CA PRO A 306 -9.22 6.65 -15.94
C PRO A 306 -8.53 8.02 -15.70
N PHE A 307 -8.26 8.36 -14.45
CA PHE A 307 -7.53 9.58 -14.11
C PHE A 307 -6.09 9.57 -14.64
N VAL A 308 -5.41 8.43 -14.50
CA VAL A 308 -4.06 8.24 -15.05
C VAL A 308 -4.18 8.02 -16.56
N ALA A 309 -3.76 9.02 -17.33
CA ALA A 309 -3.94 9.03 -18.79
C ALA A 309 -3.08 7.96 -19.49
N ASP A 310 -1.80 7.83 -19.09
CA ASP A 310 -0.89 6.84 -19.64
C ASP A 310 -1.23 5.43 -19.11
N PRO A 311 -1.67 4.49 -19.95
CA PRO A 311 -1.97 3.13 -19.53
C PRO A 311 -0.80 2.40 -18.85
N ALA A 312 0.45 2.72 -19.23
CA ALA A 312 1.64 2.10 -18.63
C ALA A 312 1.90 2.54 -17.19
N LYS A 313 1.34 3.67 -16.79
CA LYS A 313 1.46 4.24 -15.42
C LYS A 313 0.25 3.93 -14.54
N ARG A 314 -0.81 3.31 -15.07
CA ARG A 314 -2.00 2.94 -14.30
C ARG A 314 -1.71 1.82 -13.33
N SER A 315 -1.99 2.05 -12.07
CA SER A 315 -1.77 1.04 -11.02
C SER A 315 -2.67 -0.19 -11.21
N LEU A 316 -2.11 -1.37 -10.99
CA LEU A 316 -2.87 -2.62 -10.97
C LEU A 316 -3.58 -2.85 -9.62
N VAL A 317 -3.26 -2.07 -8.57
CA VAL A 317 -3.76 -2.28 -7.21
C VAL A 317 -4.62 -1.16 -6.66
N VAL A 318 -4.58 0.04 -7.29
CA VAL A 318 -5.40 1.20 -6.92
C VAL A 318 -5.87 1.90 -8.19
N GLY A 319 -7.14 1.76 -8.52
CA GLY A 319 -7.76 2.46 -9.64
C GLY A 319 -8.35 3.81 -9.22
N THR A 320 -8.04 4.86 -9.97
CA THR A 320 -8.63 6.19 -9.81
C THR A 320 -9.44 6.54 -11.06
N ILE A 321 -10.73 6.76 -10.88
CA ILE A 321 -11.70 6.97 -11.96
C ILE A 321 -12.35 8.33 -11.77
N ASP A 322 -12.13 9.23 -12.71
CA ASP A 322 -12.79 10.53 -12.79
C ASP A 322 -14.18 10.40 -13.42
N PHE A 323 -15.10 11.23 -12.96
CA PHE A 323 -16.45 11.31 -13.50
C PHE A 323 -16.69 12.66 -14.19
N ALA A 324 -17.50 12.63 -15.25
CA ALA A 324 -17.98 13.82 -15.93
C ALA A 324 -18.76 14.72 -14.96
N GLU A 325 -18.87 16.02 -15.27
CA GLU A 325 -19.61 16.99 -14.44
C GLU A 325 -21.09 16.62 -14.26
N SER A 326 -21.64 15.81 -15.17
CA SER A 326 -22.99 15.27 -15.08
C SER A 326 -23.20 14.23 -13.99
N VAL A 327 -22.14 13.69 -13.37
CA VAL A 327 -22.20 12.69 -12.31
C VAL A 327 -21.51 13.21 -11.06
N ASP A 328 -22.22 13.25 -9.92
CA ASP A 328 -21.67 13.58 -8.62
C ASP A 328 -21.05 12.33 -7.96
N ALA A 329 -19.72 12.19 -8.00
CA ALA A 329 -19.01 11.07 -7.42
C ALA A 329 -19.19 10.95 -5.89
N ALA A 330 -19.45 12.04 -5.17
CA ALA A 330 -19.70 12.00 -3.74
C ALA A 330 -21.10 11.42 -3.44
N ALA A 331 -22.13 11.82 -4.20
CA ALA A 331 -23.46 11.25 -4.12
C ALA A 331 -23.45 9.76 -4.53
N LEU A 332 -22.72 9.41 -5.58
CA LEU A 332 -22.49 8.04 -6.03
C LEU A 332 -21.84 7.19 -4.91
N ALA A 333 -20.75 7.64 -4.30
CA ALA A 333 -20.10 6.93 -3.20
C ALA A 333 -21.03 6.74 -1.99
N LYS A 334 -21.87 7.75 -1.69
CA LYS A 334 -22.88 7.67 -0.62
C LYS A 334 -23.93 6.60 -0.92
N ALA A 335 -24.43 6.54 -2.16
CA ALA A 335 -25.41 5.53 -2.59
C ALA A 335 -24.81 4.10 -2.55
N LEU A 336 -23.57 3.93 -3.02
CA LEU A 336 -22.83 2.67 -2.94
C LEU A 336 -22.66 2.23 -1.48
N ARG A 337 -22.22 3.13 -0.60
CA ARG A 337 -22.03 2.85 0.83
C ARG A 337 -23.30 2.43 1.53
N ALA A 338 -24.44 3.06 1.21
CA ALA A 338 -25.75 2.68 1.74
C ALA A 338 -26.17 1.25 1.31
N ASN A 339 -25.55 0.72 0.27
CA ASN A 339 -25.77 -0.63 -0.25
C ASN A 339 -24.64 -1.63 0.12
N GLY A 340 -23.75 -1.26 1.05
CA GLY A 340 -22.69 -2.14 1.55
C GLY A 340 -21.42 -2.15 0.69
N ILE A 341 -21.33 -1.27 -0.31
CA ILE A 341 -20.11 -1.07 -1.13
C ILE A 341 -19.37 0.14 -0.57
N VAL A 342 -18.22 -0.09 0.07
CA VAL A 342 -17.58 0.89 0.96
C VAL A 342 -16.15 1.22 0.57
N ASP A 343 -15.70 2.40 1.03
CA ASP A 343 -14.32 2.89 0.97
C ASP A 343 -13.80 3.13 -0.46
N VAL A 344 -14.72 3.54 -1.34
CA VAL A 344 -14.45 3.93 -2.72
C VAL A 344 -14.26 5.45 -2.91
N GLU A 345 -14.37 6.23 -1.84
CA GLU A 345 -14.26 7.68 -1.88
C GLU A 345 -12.88 8.14 -2.40
N PRO A 346 -12.81 9.30 -3.08
CA PRO A 346 -11.56 9.83 -3.62
C PRO A 346 -10.56 10.18 -2.52
N TYR A 347 -9.30 10.34 -2.89
CA TYR A 347 -8.32 10.92 -1.98
C TYR A 347 -8.66 12.40 -1.73
N ARG A 348 -9.12 12.69 -0.51
CA ARG A 348 -9.74 13.99 -0.16
C ARG A 348 -8.90 15.21 -0.54
N LYS A 349 -7.55 15.15 -0.40
CA LYS A 349 -6.67 16.27 -0.70
C LYS A 349 -6.51 16.55 -2.19
N LEU A 350 -6.84 15.58 -3.05
CA LEU A 350 -6.78 15.76 -4.49
C LEU A 350 -7.95 16.59 -5.03
N GLY A 351 -9.09 16.60 -4.34
CA GLY A 351 -10.23 17.48 -4.62
C GLY A 351 -10.93 17.23 -5.96
N ARG A 352 -10.88 16.00 -6.48
CA ARG A 352 -11.46 15.64 -7.78
C ARG A 352 -12.84 14.99 -7.65
N ASN A 353 -13.65 15.10 -8.69
CA ASN A 353 -14.90 14.35 -8.87
C ASN A 353 -14.54 12.92 -9.29
N GLN A 354 -14.22 12.05 -8.33
CA GLN A 354 -13.50 10.80 -8.57
C GLN A 354 -13.91 9.71 -7.58
N LEU A 355 -13.82 8.46 -7.99
CA LEU A 355 -13.72 7.31 -7.08
C LEU A 355 -12.31 6.74 -7.10
N ARG A 356 -11.94 6.11 -5.97
CA ARG A 356 -10.65 5.42 -5.82
C ARG A 356 -10.88 4.01 -5.28
N ILE A 357 -10.55 3.02 -6.09
CA ILE A 357 -10.92 1.61 -5.89
C ILE A 357 -9.66 0.80 -5.58
N GLY A 358 -9.64 0.11 -4.45
CA GLY A 358 -8.64 -0.90 -4.14
C GLY A 358 -8.89 -2.16 -4.96
N MET A 359 -7.79 -2.69 -5.54
CA MET A 359 -7.79 -3.92 -6.34
C MET A 359 -6.67 -4.85 -5.88
N PHE A 360 -6.42 -4.89 -4.57
CA PHE A 360 -5.38 -5.73 -3.96
C PHE A 360 -5.67 -7.22 -4.17
N PRO A 361 -4.65 -8.11 -4.05
CA PRO A 361 -4.83 -9.55 -4.34
C PRO A 361 -6.01 -10.23 -3.63
N ALA A 362 -6.40 -9.78 -2.42
CA ALA A 362 -7.52 -10.34 -1.68
C ALA A 362 -8.91 -9.89 -2.18
N ILE A 363 -8.98 -8.95 -3.10
CA ILE A 363 -10.22 -8.51 -3.74
C ILE A 363 -10.45 -9.37 -4.97
N GLU A 364 -11.65 -9.95 -5.10
CA GLU A 364 -11.97 -10.80 -6.23
C GLU A 364 -12.17 -9.95 -7.50
N PRO A 365 -11.61 -10.37 -8.67
CA PRO A 365 -11.87 -9.67 -9.93
C PRO A 365 -13.35 -9.56 -10.27
N ASP A 366 -14.16 -10.58 -9.92
CA ASP A 366 -15.61 -10.57 -10.13
C ASP A 366 -16.31 -9.53 -9.25
N ASP A 367 -15.79 -9.25 -8.02
CA ASP A 367 -16.30 -8.15 -7.18
C ASP A 367 -16.02 -6.78 -7.81
N VAL A 368 -14.87 -6.61 -8.50
CA VAL A 368 -14.56 -5.37 -9.23
C VAL A 368 -15.50 -5.16 -10.41
N GLU A 369 -15.81 -6.22 -11.16
CA GLU A 369 -16.80 -6.17 -12.25
C GLU A 369 -18.20 -5.85 -11.72
N ALA A 370 -18.62 -6.50 -10.64
CA ALA A 370 -19.89 -6.22 -9.98
C ALA A 370 -19.97 -4.77 -9.45
N LEU A 371 -18.86 -4.21 -8.94
CA LEU A 371 -18.78 -2.79 -8.57
C LEU A 371 -19.09 -1.89 -9.77
N THR A 372 -18.52 -2.14 -10.96
CA THR A 372 -18.80 -1.31 -12.15
C THR A 372 -20.25 -1.40 -12.57
N ALA A 373 -20.87 -2.58 -12.52
CA ALA A 373 -22.29 -2.74 -12.78
C ALA A 373 -23.16 -1.98 -11.75
N CYS A 374 -22.77 -1.95 -10.48
CA CYS A 374 -23.44 -1.15 -9.46
C CYS A 374 -23.30 0.35 -9.70
N ILE A 375 -22.15 0.82 -10.18
CA ILE A 375 -21.94 2.22 -10.54
C ILE A 375 -22.87 2.61 -11.68
N ASP A 376 -22.90 1.83 -12.77
CA ASP A 376 -23.81 2.07 -13.92
C ASP A 376 -25.26 2.14 -13.45
N TRP A 377 -25.69 1.15 -12.66
CA TRP A 377 -27.04 1.10 -12.14
C TRP A 377 -27.40 2.32 -11.28
N VAL A 378 -26.50 2.77 -10.40
CA VAL A 378 -26.74 3.95 -9.54
C VAL A 378 -26.84 5.22 -10.36
N VAL A 379 -25.97 5.41 -11.36
CA VAL A 379 -26.01 6.57 -12.26
C VAL A 379 -27.31 6.63 -13.05
N GLU A 380 -27.84 5.48 -13.47
CA GLU A 380 -29.09 5.40 -14.24
C GLU A 380 -30.37 5.53 -13.39
N ASN A 381 -30.33 5.13 -12.11
CA ASN A 381 -31.55 4.91 -11.33
C ASN A 381 -31.66 5.75 -10.06
N VAL A 382 -30.63 6.54 -9.68
CA VAL A 382 -30.65 7.31 -8.44
C VAL A 382 -30.68 8.81 -8.72
N ASP A 383 -31.81 9.44 -8.35
CA ASP A 383 -31.97 10.88 -8.48
C ASP A 383 -30.87 11.64 -7.71
N GLY A 384 -30.30 12.68 -8.34
CA GLY A 384 -29.26 13.52 -7.74
C GLY A 384 -27.85 12.93 -7.79
N VAL A 385 -27.63 11.79 -8.43
CA VAL A 385 -26.30 11.26 -8.78
C VAL A 385 -25.92 11.68 -10.18
N ALA A 386 -26.84 11.60 -11.13
CA ALA A 386 -26.67 12.14 -12.48
C ALA A 386 -27.64 13.32 -12.74
N SER A 387 -27.19 14.31 -13.56
CA SER A 387 -27.95 15.49 -13.96
C SER A 387 -28.26 15.52 -15.44
#